data_e533708fff9b919e3a61a04ceeff39d5
#
_entry.id   e533708fff9b919e3a61a04ceeff39d5
#
_cell.length_a   1.000
_cell.length_b   1.000
_cell.length_c   1.000
_cell.angle_alpha   90.00
_cell.angle_beta   90.00
_cell.angle_gamma   90.00
#
_symmetry.space_group_name_H-M   'P 1'
#
loop_
_entity.id
_entity.type
_entity.pdbx_description
1 polymer ?
#
loop_
_entity_poly.entity_id
_entity_poly.type
_entity_poly.pdbx_seq_one_letter_code
_entity_poly.pdbx_strand_id
1 'polypeptide(L)'
;MHIPDMRNINKVLIPIFLLLLLLTAAACGSTNSAGSMADETGTAAESESGSEESSDAEQTTAEASSAYLFAMDTVMQLTVYGGGDDALDAASALILDLEELLSATTETSDIAVLNATGTVTLDDEILALLEDTIALSERTGGAMDPTAYSLVKLWGFTTEEYQVPSQEAREAAIATVGTENISIEGSTVSLLNGAQIDLGAVTKGYTGQALVELMADYPDVQAALFTLGGNVQTYGQKPDGSAWRVGIQDPDDDSSIIAILTLPADTDCLSVVTSGIYQRYFEEDGVRYHHIMDTSTGAPADSGLSSVTIVCEDGLLADALSTALLVMGLEEGAAFWAESDDFEAVFITTEGEIYITEGITDMINEVSCTVIGRDT
;
A
#
# COMPACT_ATOMS: atom_id res chain seq x y z
N MET A 1 39.72 -18.02 21.43
CA MET A 1 38.53 -17.90 22.27
C MET A 1 38.57 -16.51 22.89
N HIS A 2 38.05 -15.53 22.19
CA HIS A 2 38.06 -14.14 22.62
C HIS A 2 36.64 -13.63 22.38
N ILE A 3 35.92 -13.34 23.45
CA ILE A 3 34.55 -12.82 23.44
C ILE A 3 34.70 -11.31 23.28
N PRO A 4 34.12 -10.68 22.26
CA PRO A 4 34.09 -9.22 22.20
C PRO A 4 33.01 -8.65 23.14
N ASP A 5 33.40 -7.59 23.84
CA ASP A 5 32.66 -6.81 24.84
C ASP A 5 31.42 -6.13 24.22
N MET A 6 30.24 -6.52 24.71
CA MET A 6 28.95 -5.95 24.31
C MET A 6 28.68 -4.65 25.09
N ARG A 7 29.31 -3.55 24.69
CA ARG A 7 28.99 -2.21 25.20
C ARG A 7 29.13 -1.16 24.10
N ASN A 8 28.18 -1.13 23.19
CA ASN A 8 27.74 0.10 22.51
C ASN A 8 26.62 -0.25 21.52
N ILE A 9 25.44 -0.55 22.06
CA ILE A 9 24.21 -0.48 21.27
C ILE A 9 23.71 0.95 21.46
N ASN A 10 24.14 1.83 20.61
CA ASN A 10 23.54 3.14 20.47
C ASN A 10 22.15 2.95 19.87
N LYS A 11 21.18 3.39 20.62
CA LYS A 11 19.75 3.39 20.36
C LYS A 11 19.43 4.08 19.03
N VAL A 12 19.27 3.32 17.97
CA VAL A 12 18.40 3.71 16.87
C VAL A 12 17.00 3.28 17.30
N LEU A 13 16.23 4.22 17.82
CA LEU A 13 14.80 4.07 18.01
C LEU A 13 14.19 4.00 16.61
N ILE A 14 13.88 2.79 16.16
CA ILE A 14 12.90 2.58 15.11
C ILE A 14 11.57 3.04 15.70
N PRO A 15 10.91 4.08 15.20
CA PRO A 15 9.56 4.38 15.63
C PRO A 15 8.65 3.22 15.22
N ILE A 16 8.23 2.42 16.19
CA ILE A 16 7.19 1.42 16.01
C ILE A 16 5.92 2.23 15.77
N PHE A 17 5.52 2.31 14.51
CA PHE A 17 4.24 2.87 14.11
C PHE A 17 3.12 1.99 14.64
N LEU A 18 2.64 2.32 15.83
CA LEU A 18 1.39 1.78 16.35
C LEU A 18 0.26 2.70 15.85
N LEU A 19 -0.23 2.45 14.63
CA LEU A 19 -1.45 3.10 14.16
C LEU A 19 -2.62 2.52 14.95
N LEU A 20 -2.94 3.15 16.08
CA LEU A 20 -4.10 2.80 16.91
C LEU A 20 -5.36 3.32 16.20
N LEU A 21 -5.98 2.49 15.38
CA LEU A 21 -7.34 2.77 14.91
C LEU A 21 -8.28 2.67 16.12
N LEU A 22 -8.66 3.83 16.68
CA LEU A 22 -9.69 3.95 17.70
C LEU A 22 -11.06 3.58 17.10
N LEU A 23 -11.43 2.31 17.20
CA LEU A 23 -12.82 1.87 17.12
C LEU A 23 -13.55 2.37 18.38
N THR A 24 -14.20 3.53 18.28
CA THR A 24 -15.17 3.95 19.31
C THR A 24 -16.46 3.14 19.13
N ALA A 25 -16.52 2.00 19.80
CA ALA A 25 -17.80 1.36 20.10
C ALA A 25 -18.51 2.22 21.13
N ALA A 26 -19.55 2.94 20.71
CA ALA A 26 -20.47 3.60 21.64
C ALA A 26 -21.34 2.55 22.32
N ALA A 27 -20.89 2.06 23.47
CA ALA A 27 -21.73 1.26 24.35
C ALA A 27 -22.64 2.23 25.15
N CYS A 28 -23.96 2.23 24.83
CA CYS A 28 -24.96 2.82 25.68
C CYS A 28 -25.11 1.97 26.96
N GLY A 29 -24.46 2.39 28.04
CA GLY A 29 -24.65 1.86 29.35
C GLY A 29 -25.84 2.53 30.02
N SER A 30 -26.99 1.83 30.19
CA SER A 30 -28.08 2.26 31.07
C SER A 30 -27.76 1.85 32.50
N THR A 31 -27.56 2.84 33.35
CA THR A 31 -27.48 2.65 34.81
C THR A 31 -28.88 2.41 35.42
N ASN A 32 -29.12 1.23 35.94
CA ASN A 32 -30.23 0.96 36.83
C ASN A 32 -29.88 1.41 38.25
N SER A 33 -30.63 2.35 38.79
CA SER A 33 -30.69 2.61 40.23
C SER A 33 -32.01 2.07 40.79
N ALA A 34 -31.88 1.27 41.80
CA ALA A 34 -32.96 0.64 42.55
C ALA A 34 -33.77 1.64 43.38
N GLY A 35 -35.06 1.47 43.43
CA GLY A 35 -35.97 2.13 44.37
C GLY A 35 -37.29 1.36 44.46
N SER A 36 -37.58 0.95 45.65
CA SER A 36 -38.54 0.00 46.20
C SER A 36 -39.98 0.51 46.22
N MET A 37 -40.91 -0.47 46.22
CA MET A 37 -42.18 -0.61 46.93
C MET A 37 -43.53 -0.25 46.28
N ALA A 38 -44.33 -1.31 46.30
CA ALA A 38 -45.73 -1.49 46.72
C ALA A 38 -46.84 -1.25 45.67
N ASP A 39 -47.45 -2.34 45.30
CA ASP A 39 -48.78 -2.89 45.65
C ASP A 39 -50.05 -2.30 44.98
N GLU A 40 -50.87 -3.21 44.59
CA GLU A 40 -52.33 -3.38 44.48
C GLU A 40 -52.94 -3.49 43.06
N THR A 41 -53.41 -4.74 42.84
CA THR A 41 -54.71 -5.24 42.36
C THR A 41 -55.42 -4.55 41.19
N GLY A 42 -55.81 -5.40 40.22
CA GLY A 42 -57.03 -5.13 39.48
C GLY A 42 -57.21 -5.78 38.13
N THR A 43 -57.73 -6.98 38.06
CA THR A 43 -58.73 -7.55 37.11
C THR A 43 -58.50 -7.57 35.64
N ALA A 44 -58.63 -8.76 35.11
CA ALA A 44 -58.68 -9.30 33.77
C ALA A 44 -59.56 -8.56 32.74
N ALA A 45 -59.08 -8.55 31.48
CA ALA A 45 -59.97 -8.71 30.32
C ALA A 45 -59.14 -9.35 29.18
N GLU A 46 -59.56 -10.51 28.74
CA GLU A 46 -59.13 -11.21 27.55
C GLU A 46 -59.47 -10.39 26.29
N SER A 47 -58.54 -10.30 25.36
CA SER A 47 -58.88 -10.18 23.92
C SER A 47 -57.75 -10.80 23.10
N GLU A 48 -58.12 -11.83 22.38
CA GLU A 48 -57.37 -12.46 21.30
C GLU A 48 -57.04 -11.43 20.23
N SER A 49 -55.80 -11.44 19.73
CA SER A 49 -55.55 -11.23 18.29
C SER A 49 -54.07 -11.45 17.93
N GLY A 50 -53.86 -12.36 16.99
CA GLY A 50 -52.86 -12.25 15.94
C GLY A 50 -51.39 -12.21 16.36
N SER A 51 -50.76 -13.37 16.42
CA SER A 51 -49.33 -13.50 16.31
C SER A 51 -48.92 -13.14 14.88
N GLU A 52 -48.51 -11.91 14.63
CA GLU A 52 -47.57 -11.62 13.54
C GLU A 52 -46.19 -12.00 14.07
N GLU A 53 -45.70 -13.14 13.60
CA GLU A 53 -44.27 -13.45 13.66
C GLU A 53 -43.53 -12.42 12.77
N SER A 54 -43.05 -11.35 13.40
CA SER A 54 -41.96 -10.60 12.81
C SER A 54 -40.74 -11.51 12.91
N SER A 55 -40.34 -12.11 11.82
CA SER A 55 -39.02 -12.69 11.66
C SER A 55 -38.02 -11.54 11.67
N ASP A 56 -37.62 -11.09 12.84
CA ASP A 56 -36.34 -10.42 13.01
C ASP A 56 -35.27 -11.47 12.64
N ALA A 57 -34.87 -11.47 11.38
CA ALA A 57 -33.62 -12.08 11.02
C ALA A 57 -32.57 -11.30 11.80
N GLU A 58 -32.04 -11.86 12.90
CA GLU A 58 -30.77 -11.44 13.46
C GLU A 58 -29.76 -11.50 12.30
N GLN A 59 -29.44 -10.34 11.72
CA GLN A 59 -28.25 -10.19 10.92
C GLN A 59 -27.08 -10.43 11.86
N THR A 60 -26.61 -11.67 11.92
CA THR A 60 -25.32 -11.99 12.49
C THR A 60 -24.28 -11.27 11.62
N THR A 61 -23.85 -10.10 12.07
CA THR A 61 -22.71 -9.40 11.45
C THR A 61 -21.51 -10.31 11.56
N ALA A 62 -20.85 -10.62 10.43
CA ALA A 62 -19.65 -11.44 10.45
C ALA A 62 -18.61 -10.79 11.39
N GLU A 63 -18.05 -11.61 12.27
CA GLU A 63 -17.01 -11.16 13.22
C GLU A 63 -15.72 -10.86 12.46
N ALA A 64 -15.05 -9.77 12.82
CA ALA A 64 -13.76 -9.40 12.25
C ALA A 64 -12.63 -10.12 12.98
N SER A 65 -11.73 -10.75 12.24
CA SER A 65 -10.47 -11.30 12.71
C SER A 65 -9.30 -10.51 12.09
N SER A 66 -8.19 -10.34 12.83
CA SER A 66 -7.04 -9.59 12.33
C SER A 66 -5.72 -10.27 12.67
N ALA A 67 -4.76 -10.17 11.75
CA ALA A 67 -3.38 -10.59 11.94
C ALA A 67 -2.42 -9.43 11.63
N TYR A 68 -1.23 -9.48 12.23
CA TYR A 68 -0.13 -8.55 11.98
C TYR A 68 1.12 -9.35 11.63
N LEU A 69 1.84 -8.89 10.63
CA LEU A 69 3.14 -9.46 10.27
C LEU A 69 4.10 -8.35 9.83
N PHE A 70 5.40 -8.66 9.83
CA PHE A 70 6.43 -7.82 9.24
C PHE A 70 6.95 -8.53 7.99
N ALA A 71 6.76 -7.92 6.84
CA ALA A 71 7.22 -8.41 5.55
C ALA A 71 7.47 -7.23 4.61
N MET A 72 8.30 -7.41 3.58
CA MET A 72 8.63 -6.39 2.57
C MET A 72 9.03 -5.04 3.20
N ASP A 73 9.87 -5.10 4.24
CA ASP A 73 10.39 -3.97 5.03
C ASP A 73 9.30 -3.11 5.71
N THR A 74 8.10 -3.65 5.96
CA THR A 74 7.02 -2.90 6.61
C THR A 74 6.17 -3.75 7.54
N VAL A 75 5.43 -3.10 8.44
CA VAL A 75 4.38 -3.74 9.23
C VAL A 75 3.11 -3.79 8.40
N MET A 76 2.52 -4.98 8.30
CA MET A 76 1.28 -5.23 7.60
C MET A 76 0.18 -5.61 8.58
N GLN A 77 -1.04 -5.19 8.30
CA GLN A 77 -2.24 -5.58 9.02
C GLN A 77 -3.24 -6.18 8.05
N LEU A 78 -3.70 -7.39 8.37
CA LEU A 78 -4.73 -8.09 7.62
C LEU A 78 -5.98 -8.16 8.49
N THR A 79 -7.13 -7.81 7.94
CA THR A 79 -8.43 -7.91 8.62
C THR A 79 -9.41 -8.58 7.69
N VAL A 80 -10.06 -9.65 8.15
CA VAL A 80 -11.12 -10.36 7.42
C VAL A 80 -12.41 -10.38 8.22
N TYR A 81 -13.53 -10.33 7.53
CA TYR A 81 -14.87 -10.45 8.07
C TYR A 81 -15.46 -11.79 7.62
N GLY A 82 -15.62 -12.73 8.55
CA GLY A 82 -15.88 -14.13 8.25
C GLY A 82 -14.60 -14.91 7.91
N GLY A 83 -14.72 -16.22 7.62
CA GLY A 83 -13.59 -17.10 7.22
C GLY A 83 -12.58 -17.43 8.31
N GLY A 84 -12.55 -16.70 9.41
CA GLY A 84 -11.74 -17.00 10.59
C GLY A 84 -10.22 -16.99 10.37
N ASP A 85 -9.51 -17.73 11.25
CA ASP A 85 -8.05 -17.76 11.28
C ASP A 85 -7.44 -18.46 10.06
N ASP A 86 -8.12 -19.40 9.42
CA ASP A 86 -7.62 -20.15 8.26
C ASP A 86 -7.33 -19.21 7.06
N ALA A 87 -8.20 -18.22 6.81
CA ALA A 87 -8.01 -17.24 5.74
C ALA A 87 -6.85 -16.29 6.05
N LEU A 88 -6.70 -15.87 7.32
CA LEU A 88 -5.58 -15.03 7.76
C LEU A 88 -4.23 -15.74 7.70
N ASP A 89 -4.21 -17.02 8.09
CA ASP A 89 -3.00 -17.84 8.03
C ASP A 89 -2.56 -18.02 6.57
N ALA A 90 -3.50 -18.31 5.66
CA ALA A 90 -3.22 -18.42 4.23
C ALA A 90 -2.75 -17.09 3.62
N ALA A 91 -3.38 -15.97 3.98
CA ALA A 91 -2.97 -14.64 3.53
C ALA A 91 -1.57 -14.28 4.03
N SER A 92 -1.26 -14.60 5.28
CA SER A 92 0.07 -14.37 5.86
C SER A 92 1.15 -15.24 5.17
N ALA A 93 0.83 -16.51 4.86
CA ALA A 93 1.74 -17.39 4.15
C ALA A 93 2.02 -16.88 2.73
N LEU A 94 0.99 -16.48 1.99
CA LEU A 94 1.13 -15.91 0.64
C LEU A 94 2.06 -14.68 0.62
N ILE A 95 1.92 -13.76 1.59
CA ILE A 95 2.78 -12.58 1.69
C ILE A 95 4.24 -12.98 1.86
N LEU A 96 4.53 -13.94 2.75
CA LEU A 96 5.90 -14.40 3.02
C LEU A 96 6.48 -15.14 1.83
N ASP A 97 5.68 -15.95 1.13
CA ASP A 97 6.10 -16.66 -0.09
C ASP A 97 6.45 -15.66 -1.20
N LEU A 98 5.63 -14.60 -1.39
CA LEU A 98 5.91 -13.53 -2.37
C LEU A 98 7.15 -12.72 -1.99
N GLU A 99 7.38 -12.42 -0.70
CA GLU A 99 8.63 -11.77 -0.26
C GLU A 99 9.84 -12.62 -0.60
N GLU A 100 9.79 -13.94 -0.34
CA GLU A 100 10.89 -14.85 -0.64
C GLU A 100 11.19 -14.90 -2.15
N LEU A 101 10.16 -14.86 -3.00
CA LEU A 101 10.30 -14.93 -4.46
C LEU A 101 10.77 -13.62 -5.10
N LEU A 102 10.25 -12.47 -4.62
CA LEU A 102 10.38 -11.17 -5.30
C LEU A 102 11.46 -10.25 -4.71
N SER A 103 12.04 -10.59 -3.56
CA SER A 103 13.04 -9.73 -2.90
C SER A 103 14.31 -9.57 -3.75
N ALA A 104 14.73 -8.33 -3.98
CA ALA A 104 16.03 -8.07 -4.62
C ALA A 104 17.23 -8.29 -3.70
N THR A 105 17.00 -8.53 -2.38
CA THR A 105 18.04 -8.64 -1.34
C THR A 105 18.14 -10.03 -0.71
N THR A 106 17.10 -10.87 -0.80
CA THR A 106 17.13 -12.26 -0.33
C THR A 106 17.89 -13.12 -1.31
N GLU A 107 19.06 -13.64 -0.93
CA GLU A 107 20.01 -14.34 -1.84
C GLU A 107 19.40 -15.49 -2.64
N THR A 108 18.33 -16.12 -2.14
CA THR A 108 17.65 -17.27 -2.77
C THR A 108 16.50 -16.88 -3.69
N SER A 109 16.07 -15.62 -3.68
CA SER A 109 14.97 -15.15 -4.54
C SER A 109 15.35 -15.16 -6.01
N ASP A 110 14.37 -15.32 -6.88
CA ASP A 110 14.58 -15.30 -8.33
C ASP A 110 15.16 -13.96 -8.81
N ILE A 111 14.70 -12.86 -8.22
CA ILE A 111 15.17 -11.51 -8.57
C ILE A 111 16.62 -11.29 -8.11
N ALA A 112 16.98 -11.71 -6.90
CA ALA A 112 18.36 -11.61 -6.43
C ALA A 112 19.30 -12.51 -7.23
N VAL A 113 18.87 -13.74 -7.57
CA VAL A 113 19.62 -14.66 -8.44
C VAL A 113 19.83 -14.04 -9.84
N LEU A 114 18.78 -13.47 -10.43
CA LEU A 114 18.88 -12.75 -11.71
C LEU A 114 19.90 -11.61 -11.62
N ASN A 115 19.82 -10.77 -10.59
CA ASN A 115 20.77 -9.68 -10.34
C ASN A 115 22.21 -10.15 -10.15
N ALA A 116 22.42 -11.31 -9.53
CA ALA A 116 23.75 -11.86 -9.24
C ALA A 116 24.37 -12.58 -10.44
N THR A 117 23.57 -13.29 -11.24
CA THR A 117 24.04 -14.17 -12.32
C THR A 117 23.90 -13.55 -13.71
N GLY A 118 23.06 -12.50 -13.83
CA GLY A 118 22.70 -11.86 -15.09
C GLY A 118 21.68 -12.63 -15.92
N THR A 119 21.26 -13.84 -15.51
CA THR A 119 20.23 -14.63 -16.21
C THR A 119 19.56 -15.65 -15.27
N VAL A 120 18.27 -15.85 -15.46
CA VAL A 120 17.47 -16.83 -14.70
C VAL A 120 16.32 -17.33 -15.57
N THR A 121 15.78 -18.51 -15.24
CA THR A 121 14.51 -18.98 -15.80
C THR A 121 13.43 -18.76 -14.74
N LEU A 122 12.46 -17.92 -15.03
CA LEU A 122 11.35 -17.60 -14.13
C LEU A 122 10.17 -18.53 -14.36
N ASP A 123 9.40 -18.76 -13.30
CA ASP A 123 8.07 -19.35 -13.41
C ASP A 123 7.12 -18.39 -14.12
N ASP A 124 6.05 -18.91 -14.73
CA ASP A 124 5.13 -18.14 -15.57
C ASP A 124 4.50 -16.93 -14.83
N GLU A 125 4.23 -17.07 -13.53
CA GLU A 125 3.64 -16.02 -12.70
C GLU A 125 4.61 -14.84 -12.50
N ILE A 126 5.85 -15.12 -12.13
CA ILE A 126 6.88 -14.09 -11.90
C ILE A 126 7.29 -13.43 -13.23
N LEU A 127 7.30 -14.24 -14.30
CA LEU A 127 7.54 -13.71 -15.65
C LEU A 127 6.47 -12.72 -16.06
N ALA A 128 5.18 -13.06 -15.88
CA ALA A 128 4.06 -12.17 -16.18
C ALA A 128 4.14 -10.86 -15.37
N LEU A 129 4.43 -10.93 -14.07
CA LEU A 129 4.64 -9.75 -13.23
C LEU A 129 5.77 -8.87 -13.77
N LEU A 130 6.88 -9.46 -14.22
CA LEU A 130 7.99 -8.70 -14.80
C LEU A 130 7.59 -8.04 -16.13
N GLU A 131 6.88 -8.76 -17.00
CA GLU A 131 6.37 -8.24 -18.28
C GLU A 131 5.40 -7.07 -18.06
N ASP A 132 4.48 -7.19 -17.10
CA ASP A 132 3.55 -6.13 -16.71
C ASP A 132 4.30 -4.92 -16.11
N THR A 133 5.33 -5.17 -15.29
CA THR A 133 6.18 -4.11 -14.73
C THR A 133 6.94 -3.35 -15.82
N ILE A 134 7.47 -4.06 -16.84
CA ILE A 134 8.11 -3.44 -18.00
C ILE A 134 7.10 -2.59 -18.78
N ALA A 135 5.91 -3.11 -19.05
CA ALA A 135 4.86 -2.37 -19.74
C ALA A 135 4.44 -1.09 -18.98
N LEU A 136 4.37 -1.14 -17.64
CA LEU A 136 4.10 0.03 -16.80
C LEU A 136 5.27 1.04 -16.82
N SER A 137 6.51 0.57 -16.85
CA SER A 137 7.68 1.43 -17.04
C SER A 137 7.62 2.17 -18.39
N GLU A 138 7.32 1.45 -19.48
CA GLU A 138 7.15 2.04 -20.81
C GLU A 138 5.98 3.04 -20.84
N ARG A 139 4.84 2.70 -20.24
CA ARG A 139 3.66 3.57 -20.15
C ARG A 139 3.97 4.88 -19.42
N THR A 140 4.81 4.84 -18.38
CA THR A 140 5.20 6.01 -17.57
C THR A 140 6.45 6.71 -18.10
N GLY A 141 6.95 6.31 -19.28
CA GLY A 141 8.17 6.90 -19.88
C GLY A 141 9.43 6.71 -19.04
N GLY A 142 9.47 5.64 -18.21
CA GLY A 142 10.59 5.34 -17.32
C GLY A 142 10.59 6.11 -15.99
N ALA A 143 9.54 6.87 -15.68
CA ALA A 143 9.39 7.54 -14.37
C ALA A 143 9.30 6.52 -13.21
N MET A 144 8.65 5.38 -13.43
CA MET A 144 8.83 4.15 -12.66
C MET A 144 9.59 3.17 -13.52
N ASP A 145 10.75 2.68 -13.07
CA ASP A 145 11.59 1.75 -13.81
C ASP A 145 12.20 0.70 -12.87
N PRO A 146 11.94 -0.60 -13.08
CA PRO A 146 12.50 -1.64 -12.22
C PRO A 146 14.03 -1.70 -12.26
N THR A 147 14.67 -1.15 -13.30
CA THR A 147 16.13 -1.11 -13.41
C THR A 147 16.78 0.01 -12.61
N ALA A 148 15.99 0.89 -11.97
CA ALA A 148 16.48 1.91 -11.03
C ALA A 148 17.21 1.32 -9.80
N TYR A 149 17.19 -0.01 -9.61
CA TYR A 149 17.83 -0.70 -8.48
C TYR A 149 19.31 -0.37 -8.33
N SER A 150 20.03 -0.19 -9.44
CA SER A 150 21.44 0.24 -9.40
C SER A 150 21.64 1.60 -8.73
N LEU A 151 20.67 2.52 -8.89
CA LEU A 151 20.66 3.83 -8.23
C LEU A 151 20.33 3.68 -6.75
N VAL A 152 19.28 2.92 -6.41
CA VAL A 152 18.86 2.65 -5.01
C VAL A 152 20.03 2.06 -4.22
N LYS A 153 20.79 1.12 -4.80
CA LYS A 153 22.03 0.57 -4.21
C LYS A 153 23.12 1.61 -4.06
N LEU A 154 23.35 2.42 -5.09
CA LEU A 154 24.41 3.44 -5.09
C LEU A 154 24.21 4.45 -3.95
N TRP A 155 22.96 4.81 -3.63
CA TRP A 155 22.60 5.70 -2.53
C TRP A 155 22.59 5.00 -1.16
N GLY A 156 22.73 3.66 -1.11
CA GLY A 156 22.83 2.88 0.13
C GLY A 156 21.49 2.44 0.72
N PHE A 157 20.36 2.57 0.00
CA PHE A 157 19.04 2.21 0.52
C PHE A 157 18.82 0.70 0.69
N THR A 158 19.66 -0.13 0.10
CA THR A 158 19.58 -1.60 0.24
C THR A 158 20.36 -2.14 1.43
N THR A 159 21.27 -1.34 2.00
CA THR A 159 22.19 -1.77 3.07
C THR A 159 22.15 -0.87 4.31
N GLU A 160 21.41 0.22 4.26
CA GLU A 160 21.41 1.31 5.24
C GLU A 160 22.80 2.00 5.40
N GLU A 161 23.74 1.71 4.51
CA GLU A 161 25.02 2.42 4.40
C GLU A 161 24.85 3.63 3.48
N TYR A 162 24.07 4.60 3.94
CA TYR A 162 23.68 5.78 3.16
C TYR A 162 24.86 6.66 2.78
N GLN A 163 24.81 7.21 1.58
CA GLN A 163 25.82 8.16 1.06
C GLN A 163 25.24 9.03 -0.05
N VAL A 164 25.80 10.22 -0.23
CA VAL A 164 25.56 11.06 -1.41
C VAL A 164 26.61 10.73 -2.47
N PRO A 165 26.23 10.05 -3.57
CA PRO A 165 27.21 9.63 -4.59
C PRO A 165 27.77 10.82 -5.39
N SER A 166 29.01 10.67 -5.91
CA SER A 166 29.56 11.62 -6.85
C SER A 166 28.75 11.66 -8.16
N GLN A 167 28.83 12.76 -8.89
CA GLN A 167 28.18 12.89 -10.20
C GLN A 167 28.63 11.78 -11.17
N GLU A 168 29.92 11.46 -11.19
CA GLU A 168 30.47 10.40 -12.05
C GLU A 168 29.89 9.02 -11.71
N ALA A 169 29.70 8.73 -10.41
CA ALA A 169 29.08 7.47 -9.98
C ALA A 169 27.60 7.39 -10.37
N ARG A 170 26.87 8.49 -10.27
CA ARG A 170 25.47 8.56 -10.72
C ARG A 170 25.34 8.37 -12.23
N GLU A 171 26.17 9.07 -13.03
CA GLU A 171 26.20 8.93 -14.49
C GLU A 171 26.53 7.49 -14.92
N ALA A 172 27.44 6.81 -14.21
CA ALA A 172 27.76 5.43 -14.47
C ALA A 172 26.58 4.47 -14.15
N ALA A 173 25.83 4.73 -13.07
CA ALA A 173 24.65 3.96 -12.71
C ALA A 173 23.48 4.21 -13.68
N ILE A 174 23.20 5.47 -14.06
CA ILE A 174 22.19 5.82 -15.07
C ILE A 174 22.42 5.05 -16.37
N ALA A 175 23.66 4.86 -16.79
CA ALA A 175 23.99 4.13 -18.02
C ALA A 175 23.56 2.65 -18.01
N THR A 176 23.18 2.09 -16.85
CA THR A 176 22.67 0.72 -16.70
C THR A 176 21.13 0.67 -16.55
N VAL A 177 20.48 1.82 -16.42
CA VAL A 177 19.02 1.95 -16.27
C VAL A 177 18.34 1.89 -17.64
N GLY A 178 17.13 1.34 -17.68
CA GLY A 178 16.29 1.26 -18.86
C GLY A 178 15.82 -0.18 -19.12
N THR A 179 14.52 -0.36 -19.35
CA THR A 179 13.90 -1.67 -19.59
C THR A 179 14.44 -2.36 -20.86
N GLU A 180 15.04 -1.65 -21.80
CA GLU A 180 15.74 -2.20 -22.94
C GLU A 180 16.95 -3.07 -22.55
N ASN A 181 17.41 -2.99 -21.31
CA ASN A 181 18.45 -3.84 -20.74
C ASN A 181 17.92 -5.16 -20.17
N ILE A 182 16.61 -5.41 -20.25
CA ILE A 182 15.97 -6.66 -19.88
C ILE A 182 15.62 -7.42 -21.16
N SER A 183 16.18 -8.61 -21.36
CA SER A 183 15.90 -9.48 -22.51
C SER A 183 15.12 -10.70 -22.03
N ILE A 184 13.99 -10.99 -22.67
CA ILE A 184 13.12 -12.14 -22.35
C ILE A 184 13.07 -13.06 -23.57
N GLU A 185 13.49 -14.32 -23.39
CA GLU A 185 13.43 -15.37 -24.40
C GLU A 185 12.71 -16.61 -23.82
N GLY A 186 11.42 -16.78 -24.11
CA GLY A 186 10.57 -17.75 -23.43
C GLY A 186 10.48 -17.42 -21.95
N SER A 187 10.78 -18.37 -21.06
CA SER A 187 10.84 -18.12 -19.61
C SER A 187 12.23 -17.68 -19.11
N THR A 188 13.21 -17.48 -20.01
CA THR A 188 14.54 -17.06 -19.63
C THR A 188 14.66 -15.54 -19.72
N VAL A 189 14.99 -14.92 -18.59
CA VAL A 189 15.27 -13.49 -18.47
C VAL A 189 16.76 -13.26 -18.36
N SER A 190 17.29 -12.28 -19.08
CA SER A 190 18.70 -11.89 -19.06
C SER A 190 18.85 -10.38 -18.90
N LEU A 191 19.75 -9.96 -18.02
CA LEU A 191 20.11 -8.55 -17.82
C LEU A 191 21.33 -8.20 -18.66
N LEU A 192 21.20 -7.11 -19.40
CA LEU A 192 22.24 -6.59 -20.31
C LEU A 192 22.93 -5.37 -19.70
N ASN A 193 24.11 -5.01 -20.20
CA ASN A 193 24.84 -3.78 -19.87
C ASN A 193 25.06 -3.54 -18.36
N GLY A 194 24.99 -4.60 -17.52
CA GLY A 194 25.15 -4.47 -16.07
C GLY A 194 23.90 -3.96 -15.35
N ALA A 195 22.74 -3.97 -16.01
CA ALA A 195 21.46 -3.66 -15.37
C ALA A 195 21.20 -4.61 -14.19
N GLN A 196 20.47 -4.11 -13.21
CA GLN A 196 19.93 -4.86 -12.09
C GLN A 196 18.50 -4.39 -11.86
N ILE A 197 17.63 -5.27 -11.38
CA ILE A 197 16.21 -4.95 -11.19
C ILE A 197 15.77 -5.09 -9.75
N ASP A 198 14.73 -4.33 -9.41
CA ASP A 198 13.97 -4.41 -8.17
C ASP A 198 12.49 -4.20 -8.50
N LEU A 199 11.63 -5.03 -7.94
CA LEU A 199 10.19 -4.94 -8.13
C LEU A 199 9.49 -4.21 -6.97
N GLY A 200 10.24 -3.56 -6.07
CA GLY A 200 9.70 -2.90 -4.87
C GLY A 200 8.64 -1.83 -5.13
N ALA A 201 8.64 -1.23 -6.33
CA ALA A 201 7.63 -0.25 -6.75
C ALA A 201 6.29 -0.87 -7.19
N VAL A 202 6.18 -2.20 -7.23
CA VAL A 202 4.97 -2.92 -7.67
C VAL A 202 4.61 -4.12 -6.79
N THR A 203 5.55 -4.61 -5.99
CA THR A 203 5.39 -5.87 -5.23
C THR A 203 4.24 -5.81 -4.24
N LYS A 204 4.07 -4.70 -3.51
CA LYS A 204 2.98 -4.58 -2.53
C LYS A 204 1.60 -4.47 -3.20
N GLY A 205 1.53 -3.76 -4.32
CA GLY A 205 0.31 -3.68 -5.12
C GLY A 205 -0.09 -5.04 -5.69
N TYR A 206 0.87 -5.76 -6.27
CA TYR A 206 0.70 -7.14 -6.74
C TYR A 206 0.25 -8.07 -5.60
N THR A 207 0.91 -7.97 -4.43
CA THR A 207 0.53 -8.76 -3.24
C THR A 207 -0.90 -8.48 -2.81
N GLY A 208 -1.34 -7.21 -2.81
CA GLY A 208 -2.72 -6.84 -2.51
C GLY A 208 -3.72 -7.50 -3.44
N GLN A 209 -3.43 -7.54 -4.74
CA GLN A 209 -4.27 -8.20 -5.73
C GLN A 209 -4.29 -9.73 -5.56
N ALA A 210 -3.14 -10.35 -5.32
CA ALA A 210 -3.06 -11.78 -5.04
C ALA A 210 -3.84 -12.18 -3.78
N LEU A 211 -3.87 -11.30 -2.76
CA LEU A 211 -4.70 -11.50 -1.57
C LEU A 211 -6.20 -11.42 -1.88
N VAL A 212 -6.63 -10.54 -2.78
CA VAL A 212 -8.03 -10.48 -3.25
C VAL A 212 -8.41 -11.79 -3.95
N GLU A 213 -7.55 -12.29 -4.83
CA GLU A 213 -7.77 -13.57 -5.52
C GLU A 213 -7.82 -14.74 -4.53
N LEU A 214 -6.92 -14.76 -3.55
CA LEU A 214 -6.93 -15.76 -2.48
C LEU A 214 -8.24 -15.77 -1.70
N MET A 215 -8.80 -14.58 -1.36
CA MET A 215 -10.07 -14.51 -0.61
C MET A 215 -11.24 -15.14 -1.34
N ALA A 216 -11.22 -15.20 -2.66
CA ALA A 216 -12.25 -15.87 -3.46
C ALA A 216 -12.33 -17.40 -3.19
N ASP A 217 -11.24 -18.01 -2.72
CA ASP A 217 -11.20 -19.42 -2.33
C ASP A 217 -11.78 -19.68 -0.93
N TYR A 218 -12.10 -18.62 -0.17
CA TYR A 218 -12.66 -18.67 1.17
C TYR A 218 -14.11 -18.16 1.18
N PRO A 219 -15.11 -19.00 0.86
CA PRO A 219 -16.49 -18.55 0.65
C PRO A 219 -17.18 -17.98 1.90
N ASP A 220 -16.61 -18.22 3.08
CA ASP A 220 -17.09 -17.66 4.35
C ASP A 220 -16.54 -16.24 4.60
N VAL A 221 -15.53 -15.79 3.85
CA VAL A 221 -15.02 -14.41 3.89
C VAL A 221 -15.97 -13.50 3.12
N GLN A 222 -16.58 -12.54 3.81
CA GLN A 222 -17.50 -11.58 3.21
C GLN A 222 -16.80 -10.30 2.77
N ALA A 223 -15.79 -9.90 3.52
CA ALA A 223 -15.00 -8.70 3.23
C ALA A 223 -13.60 -8.81 3.85
N ALA A 224 -12.64 -8.06 3.31
CA ALA A 224 -11.33 -7.93 3.90
C ALA A 224 -10.74 -6.53 3.66
N LEU A 225 -9.81 -6.15 4.55
CA LEU A 225 -8.96 -4.97 4.43
C LEU A 225 -7.52 -5.39 4.70
N PHE A 226 -6.67 -5.19 3.71
CA PHE A 226 -5.24 -5.45 3.79
C PHE A 226 -4.48 -4.13 3.78
N THR A 227 -3.74 -3.85 4.85
CA THR A 227 -2.84 -2.69 4.93
C THR A 227 -1.42 -3.19 4.84
N LEU A 228 -0.74 -2.89 3.73
CA LEU A 228 0.57 -3.40 3.36
C LEU A 228 1.59 -2.23 3.32
N GLY A 229 1.86 -1.62 4.50
CA GLY A 229 2.63 -0.38 4.56
C GLY A 229 1.82 0.81 4.00
N GLY A 230 2.29 1.48 2.95
CA GLY A 230 1.56 2.57 2.27
C GLY A 230 0.44 2.11 1.34
N ASN A 231 0.26 0.80 1.15
CA ASN A 231 -0.74 0.22 0.25
C ASN A 231 -1.91 -0.31 1.05
N VAL A 232 -3.13 0.02 0.64
CA VAL A 232 -4.37 -0.52 1.19
C VAL A 232 -5.15 -1.19 0.08
N GLN A 233 -5.57 -2.44 0.32
CA GLN A 233 -6.39 -3.22 -0.58
C GLN A 233 -7.68 -3.62 0.12
N THR A 234 -8.83 -3.38 -0.52
CA THR A 234 -10.14 -3.83 -0.04
C THR A 234 -10.63 -5.05 -0.82
N TYR A 235 -11.46 -5.87 -0.18
CA TYR A 235 -12.18 -6.98 -0.78
C TYR A 235 -13.59 -7.02 -0.20
N GLY A 236 -14.60 -7.10 -1.05
CA GLY A 236 -16.00 -7.21 -0.67
C GLY A 236 -16.53 -6.02 0.13
N GLN A 237 -17.79 -6.13 0.52
CA GLN A 237 -18.50 -5.08 1.25
C GLN A 237 -18.58 -5.43 2.73
N LYS A 238 -18.34 -4.45 3.60
CA LYS A 238 -18.44 -4.66 5.04
C LYS A 238 -19.80 -5.23 5.43
N PRO A 239 -19.85 -6.18 6.35
CA PRO A 239 -21.11 -6.82 6.79
C PRO A 239 -22.15 -5.87 7.38
N ASP A 240 -21.72 -4.72 7.90
CA ASP A 240 -22.59 -3.67 8.44
C ASP A 240 -23.07 -2.68 7.37
N GLY A 241 -22.68 -2.85 6.11
CA GLY A 241 -23.01 -1.96 4.99
C GLY A 241 -22.31 -0.60 5.02
N SER A 242 -21.39 -0.37 5.97
CA SER A 242 -20.63 0.90 5.99
C SER A 242 -19.53 0.92 4.93
N ALA A 243 -19.23 2.11 4.43
CA ALA A 243 -18.14 2.32 3.49
C ALA A 243 -16.75 2.05 4.11
N TRP A 244 -15.80 1.64 3.30
CA TRP A 244 -14.39 1.62 3.67
C TRP A 244 -13.87 3.05 3.81
N ARG A 245 -13.04 3.29 4.81
CA ARG A 245 -12.42 4.60 5.03
C ARG A 245 -10.92 4.42 5.14
N VAL A 246 -10.18 5.07 4.26
CA VAL A 246 -8.72 5.00 4.18
C VAL A 246 -8.15 6.37 4.50
N GLY A 247 -7.29 6.43 5.52
CA GLY A 247 -6.58 7.66 5.90
C GLY A 247 -5.35 7.86 5.02
N ILE A 248 -5.15 9.07 4.52
CA ILE A 248 -3.90 9.51 3.90
C ILE A 248 -3.05 10.17 4.99
N GLN A 249 -1.85 9.64 5.21
CA GLN A 249 -0.92 10.12 6.23
C GLN A 249 -0.50 11.56 5.93
N ASP A 250 -0.36 12.37 6.98
CA ASP A 250 0.24 13.69 6.88
C ASP A 250 1.75 13.58 6.63
N PRO A 251 2.28 14.14 5.54
CA PRO A 251 3.72 14.08 5.24
C PRO A 251 4.63 14.72 6.30
N ASP A 252 4.10 15.65 7.08
CA ASP A 252 4.84 16.42 8.08
C ASP A 252 4.67 15.87 9.52
N ASP A 253 3.64 15.01 9.74
CA ASP A 253 3.36 14.40 11.05
C ASP A 253 2.94 12.93 10.86
N ASP A 254 3.87 12.02 11.12
CA ASP A 254 3.69 10.58 10.97
C ASP A 254 2.60 9.97 11.88
N SER A 255 2.14 10.73 12.86
CA SER A 255 1.06 10.34 13.79
C SER A 255 -0.31 10.88 13.39
N SER A 256 -0.42 11.68 12.32
CA SER A 256 -1.66 12.31 11.88
C SER A 256 -2.09 11.91 10.47
N ILE A 257 -3.37 12.19 10.18
CA ILE A 257 -4.02 11.94 8.89
C ILE A 257 -4.42 13.30 8.32
N ILE A 258 -3.97 13.61 7.10
CA ILE A 258 -4.28 14.87 6.43
C ILE A 258 -5.61 14.82 5.67
N ALA A 259 -6.00 13.63 5.19
CA ALA A 259 -7.24 13.42 4.46
C ALA A 259 -7.79 12.01 4.68
N ILE A 260 -9.10 11.83 4.48
CA ILE A 260 -9.74 10.52 4.54
C ILE A 260 -10.51 10.29 3.24
N LEU A 261 -10.20 9.18 2.58
CA LEU A 261 -10.97 8.66 1.46
C LEU A 261 -12.08 7.75 1.99
N THR A 262 -13.32 8.04 1.62
CA THR A 262 -14.48 7.17 1.87
C THR A 262 -14.82 6.49 0.56
N LEU A 263 -14.47 5.20 0.46
CA LEU A 263 -14.65 4.43 -0.77
C LEU A 263 -16.13 4.11 -1.00
N PRO A 264 -16.59 4.01 -2.26
CA PRO A 264 -17.98 3.64 -2.54
C PRO A 264 -18.34 2.30 -1.91
N ALA A 265 -19.50 2.22 -1.25
CA ALA A 265 -19.92 1.03 -0.49
C ALA A 265 -20.31 -0.16 -1.41
N ASP A 266 -20.53 0.10 -2.68
CA ASP A 266 -20.93 -0.87 -3.71
C ASP A 266 -19.76 -1.37 -4.56
N THR A 267 -18.53 -0.98 -4.22
CA THR A 267 -17.32 -1.45 -4.90
C THR A 267 -16.80 -2.72 -4.25
N ASP A 268 -16.56 -3.75 -5.05
CA ASP A 268 -16.11 -5.06 -4.56
C ASP A 268 -14.62 -5.08 -4.21
N CYS A 269 -13.80 -4.26 -4.90
CA CYS A 269 -12.35 -4.22 -4.72
C CYS A 269 -11.81 -2.85 -5.11
N LEU A 270 -11.01 -2.23 -4.25
CA LEU A 270 -10.24 -1.03 -4.56
C LEU A 270 -8.87 -1.08 -3.89
N SER A 271 -7.89 -0.58 -4.61
CA SER A 271 -6.54 -0.29 -4.14
C SER A 271 -6.40 1.20 -3.87
N VAL A 272 -5.84 1.55 -2.72
CA VAL A 272 -5.44 2.91 -2.35
C VAL A 272 -3.98 2.85 -1.97
N VAL A 273 -3.12 3.36 -2.82
CA VAL A 273 -1.66 3.19 -2.70
C VAL A 273 -0.99 4.54 -2.62
N THR A 274 -0.14 4.73 -1.61
CA THR A 274 0.58 5.98 -1.39
C THR A 274 2.09 5.77 -1.43
N SER A 275 2.76 6.48 -2.33
CA SER A 275 4.20 6.71 -2.31
C SER A 275 4.51 8.08 -1.70
N GLY A 276 5.52 8.14 -0.82
CA GLY A 276 5.88 9.38 -0.14
C GLY A 276 7.37 9.48 0.16
N ILE A 277 7.91 10.70 0.08
CA ILE A 277 9.34 10.99 0.31
C ILE A 277 9.75 10.89 1.79
N TYR A 278 8.78 10.77 2.70
CA TYR A 278 8.95 10.67 4.15
C TYR A 278 9.05 9.23 4.66
N GLN A 279 8.80 8.22 3.82
CA GLN A 279 8.76 6.82 4.24
C GLN A 279 10.16 6.24 4.49
N ARG A 280 11.09 6.42 3.53
CA ARG A 280 12.47 5.92 3.62
C ARG A 280 13.42 7.00 3.12
N TYR A 281 14.20 7.60 4.01
CA TYR A 281 15.13 8.68 3.69
C TYR A 281 16.29 8.71 4.68
N PHE A 282 17.33 9.43 4.32
CA PHE A 282 18.39 9.87 5.23
C PHE A 282 18.65 11.37 5.07
N GLU A 283 19.33 11.95 6.03
CA GLU A 283 19.69 13.37 5.99
C GLU A 283 21.22 13.52 6.04
N GLU A 284 21.75 14.32 5.13
CA GLU A 284 23.17 14.72 5.10
C GLU A 284 23.26 16.22 4.82
N ASP A 285 24.04 16.95 5.64
CA ASP A 285 24.22 18.41 5.56
C ASP A 285 22.91 19.22 5.55
N GLY A 286 21.84 18.72 6.19
CA GLY A 286 20.52 19.36 6.24
C GLY A 286 19.67 19.19 5.00
N VAL A 287 20.06 18.32 4.07
CA VAL A 287 19.29 17.91 2.89
C VAL A 287 18.74 16.51 3.14
N ARG A 288 17.45 16.31 2.82
CA ARG A 288 16.79 14.99 2.87
C ARG A 288 16.94 14.30 1.53
N TYR A 289 17.35 13.04 1.57
CA TYR A 289 17.48 12.15 0.41
C TYR A 289 16.61 10.93 0.63
N HIS A 290 15.61 10.70 -0.22
CA HIS A 290 14.69 9.58 -0.14
C HIS A 290 14.97 8.52 -1.21
N HIS A 291 14.37 7.34 -1.07
CA HIS A 291 14.64 6.17 -1.90
C HIS A 291 14.00 6.18 -3.29
N ILE A 292 13.06 7.09 -3.57
CA ILE A 292 12.39 7.18 -4.87
C ILE A 292 13.30 7.96 -5.81
N MET A 293 13.87 7.27 -6.81
CA MET A 293 14.89 7.80 -7.69
C MET A 293 14.29 8.36 -8.98
N ASP A 294 14.75 9.53 -9.37
CA ASP A 294 14.62 10.01 -10.73
C ASP A 294 15.73 9.38 -11.59
N THR A 295 15.35 8.50 -12.49
CA THR A 295 16.25 7.74 -13.36
C THR A 295 17.02 8.62 -14.35
N SER A 296 16.50 9.80 -14.65
CA SER A 296 17.13 10.77 -15.57
C SER A 296 18.30 11.53 -14.92
N THR A 297 18.23 11.78 -13.61
CA THR A 297 19.23 12.51 -12.83
C THR A 297 20.12 11.61 -11.99
N GLY A 298 19.66 10.37 -11.71
CA GLY A 298 20.30 9.41 -10.81
C GLY A 298 20.30 9.86 -9.35
N ALA A 299 19.42 10.77 -8.99
CA ALA A 299 19.22 11.31 -7.65
C ALA A 299 17.79 11.04 -7.16
N PRO A 300 17.49 11.16 -5.85
CA PRO A 300 16.13 11.25 -5.37
C PRO A 300 15.32 12.29 -6.14
N ALA A 301 14.06 11.97 -6.47
CA ALA A 301 13.18 12.86 -7.22
C ALA A 301 12.95 14.18 -6.46
N ASP A 302 13.09 15.31 -7.15
CA ASP A 302 12.84 16.66 -6.62
C ASP A 302 11.69 17.30 -7.42
N SER A 303 10.52 16.72 -7.30
CA SER A 303 9.33 17.05 -8.10
C SER A 303 8.40 18.08 -7.45
N GLY A 304 8.71 18.52 -6.22
CA GLY A 304 7.84 19.38 -5.42
C GLY A 304 6.66 18.66 -4.77
N LEU A 305 6.60 17.32 -4.84
CA LEU A 305 5.57 16.50 -4.19
C LEU A 305 6.14 15.81 -2.94
N SER A 306 5.35 15.81 -1.86
CA SER A 306 5.61 15.03 -0.65
C SER A 306 5.04 13.62 -0.76
N SER A 307 3.88 13.46 -1.39
CA SER A 307 3.27 12.17 -1.63
C SER A 307 2.28 12.19 -2.79
N VAL A 308 2.06 11.01 -3.35
CA VAL A 308 1.01 10.72 -4.32
C VAL A 308 0.24 9.49 -3.86
N THR A 309 -1.09 9.60 -3.82
CA THR A 309 -2.00 8.48 -3.54
C THR A 309 -2.79 8.17 -4.80
N ILE A 310 -2.77 6.91 -5.22
CA ILE A 310 -3.55 6.40 -6.36
C ILE A 310 -4.73 5.59 -5.84
N VAL A 311 -5.87 5.75 -6.51
CA VAL A 311 -7.10 4.98 -6.25
C VAL A 311 -7.54 4.33 -7.56
N CYS A 312 -7.54 3.02 -7.62
CA CYS A 312 -8.04 2.22 -8.75
C CYS A 312 -8.34 0.78 -8.32
N GLU A 313 -8.85 -0.04 -9.24
CA GLU A 313 -9.14 -1.46 -8.98
C GLU A 313 -7.89 -2.33 -9.03
N ASP A 314 -6.90 -1.96 -9.86
CA ASP A 314 -5.66 -2.71 -10.09
C ASP A 314 -4.56 -2.27 -9.11
N GLY A 315 -4.19 -3.17 -8.18
CA GLY A 315 -3.17 -2.91 -7.17
C GLY A 315 -1.76 -2.72 -7.75
N LEU A 316 -1.41 -3.51 -8.78
CA LEU A 316 -0.12 -3.40 -9.46
C LEU A 316 0.03 -2.03 -10.12
N LEU A 317 -1.01 -1.60 -10.85
CA LEU A 317 -1.08 -0.30 -11.48
C LEU A 317 -0.99 0.83 -10.45
N ALA A 318 -1.73 0.72 -9.35
CA ALA A 318 -1.74 1.74 -8.29
C ALA A 318 -0.36 1.93 -7.67
N ASP A 319 0.37 0.84 -7.39
CA ASP A 319 1.71 0.88 -6.78
C ASP A 319 2.71 1.53 -7.77
N ALA A 320 2.73 1.07 -9.03
CA ALA A 320 3.57 1.65 -10.08
C ALA A 320 3.33 3.15 -10.29
N LEU A 321 2.04 3.55 -10.40
CA LEU A 321 1.67 4.93 -10.69
C LEU A 321 1.92 5.86 -9.50
N SER A 322 1.77 5.40 -8.25
CA SER A 322 2.07 6.23 -7.08
C SER A 322 3.54 6.68 -7.07
N THR A 323 4.45 5.79 -7.50
CA THR A 323 5.88 6.08 -7.67
C THR A 323 6.13 6.95 -8.90
N ALA A 324 5.57 6.59 -10.06
CA ALA A 324 5.78 7.31 -11.31
C ALA A 324 5.32 8.77 -11.24
N LEU A 325 4.10 9.01 -10.73
CA LEU A 325 3.54 10.36 -10.64
C LEU A 325 4.26 11.22 -9.60
N LEU A 326 4.82 10.60 -8.55
CA LEU A 326 5.67 11.32 -7.60
C LEU A 326 6.96 11.80 -8.29
N VAL A 327 7.56 11.00 -9.17
CA VAL A 327 8.74 11.38 -9.96
C VAL A 327 8.40 12.46 -10.99
N MET A 328 7.28 12.33 -11.71
CA MET A 328 6.81 13.31 -12.72
C MET A 328 6.51 14.68 -12.12
N GLY A 329 5.99 14.72 -10.88
CA GLY A 329 5.50 15.95 -10.27
C GLY A 329 4.06 16.30 -10.66
N LEU A 330 3.54 17.40 -10.10
CA LEU A 330 2.12 17.74 -10.20
C LEU A 330 1.66 18.00 -11.66
N GLU A 331 2.41 18.81 -12.42
CA GLU A 331 1.98 19.24 -13.76
C GLU A 331 1.98 18.06 -14.75
N GLU A 332 3.07 17.29 -14.81
CA GLU A 332 3.18 16.16 -15.71
C GLU A 332 2.29 14.99 -15.25
N GLY A 333 2.20 14.73 -13.93
CA GLY A 333 1.32 13.71 -13.36
C GLY A 333 -0.16 14.00 -13.60
N ALA A 334 -0.59 15.27 -13.50
CA ALA A 334 -1.96 15.67 -13.84
C ALA A 334 -2.26 15.51 -15.33
N ALA A 335 -1.31 15.85 -16.22
CA ALA A 335 -1.44 15.64 -17.65
C ALA A 335 -1.53 14.15 -18.00
N PHE A 336 -0.71 13.31 -17.36
CA PHE A 336 -0.75 11.86 -17.51
C PHE A 336 -2.11 11.28 -17.08
N TRP A 337 -2.66 11.74 -15.94
CA TRP A 337 -3.99 11.35 -15.51
C TRP A 337 -5.08 11.78 -16.51
N ALA A 338 -5.00 13.00 -17.04
CA ALA A 338 -6.00 13.53 -17.98
C ALA A 338 -6.11 12.68 -19.28
N GLU A 339 -5.00 12.02 -19.68
CA GLU A 339 -4.96 11.09 -20.83
C GLU A 339 -5.33 9.64 -20.45
N SER A 340 -5.55 9.34 -19.15
CA SER A 340 -5.86 8.01 -18.62
C SER A 340 -7.29 7.95 -18.12
N ASP A 341 -7.89 6.75 -18.03
CA ASP A 341 -9.27 6.54 -17.54
C ASP A 341 -9.38 5.42 -16.49
N ASP A 342 -8.24 4.90 -16.02
CA ASP A 342 -8.14 3.70 -15.20
C ASP A 342 -7.70 3.97 -13.76
N PHE A 343 -7.46 5.23 -13.36
CA PHE A 343 -7.13 5.59 -11.98
C PHE A 343 -7.53 7.01 -11.62
N GLU A 344 -7.59 7.29 -10.33
CA GLU A 344 -7.71 8.62 -9.74
C GLU A 344 -6.54 8.88 -8.78
N ALA A 345 -6.24 10.17 -8.49
CA ALA A 345 -5.07 10.54 -7.71
C ALA A 345 -5.32 11.68 -6.70
N VAL A 346 -4.54 11.62 -5.59
CA VAL A 346 -4.33 12.73 -4.66
C VAL A 346 -2.84 13.07 -4.68
N PHE A 347 -2.51 14.33 -4.91
CA PHE A 347 -1.14 14.86 -4.84
C PHE A 347 -1.02 15.78 -3.64
N ILE A 348 0.02 15.62 -2.85
CA ILE A 348 0.35 16.52 -1.74
C ILE A 348 1.72 17.12 -2.03
N THR A 349 1.78 18.46 -2.10
CA THR A 349 3.03 19.19 -2.36
C THR A 349 3.89 19.30 -1.11
N THR A 350 5.16 19.66 -1.29
CA THR A 350 6.08 19.98 -0.20
C THR A 350 5.69 21.24 0.61
N GLU A 351 4.77 22.04 0.09
CA GLU A 351 4.16 23.17 0.78
C GLU A 351 2.86 22.81 1.53
N GLY A 352 2.44 21.53 1.46
CA GLY A 352 1.22 21.03 2.12
C GLY A 352 -0.07 21.33 1.35
N GLU A 353 0.01 21.75 0.07
CA GLU A 353 -1.17 21.91 -0.77
C GLU A 353 -1.65 20.55 -1.28
N ILE A 354 -2.98 20.36 -1.29
CA ILE A 354 -3.61 19.10 -1.71
C ILE A 354 -4.34 19.33 -3.03
N TYR A 355 -4.02 18.50 -4.01
CA TYR A 355 -4.69 18.44 -5.30
C TYR A 355 -5.32 17.07 -5.48
N ILE A 356 -6.54 17.04 -6.00
CA ILE A 356 -7.27 15.79 -6.26
C ILE A 356 -7.82 15.79 -7.67
N THR A 357 -7.86 14.63 -8.28
CA THR A 357 -8.55 14.43 -9.56
C THR A 357 -10.06 14.43 -9.38
N GLU A 358 -10.78 14.85 -10.41
CA GLU A 358 -12.23 15.11 -10.29
C GLU A 358 -13.06 13.87 -9.94
N GLY A 359 -12.60 12.65 -10.31
CA GLY A 359 -13.35 11.40 -10.09
C GLY A 359 -13.44 10.97 -8.61
N ILE A 360 -12.59 11.52 -7.72
CA ILE A 360 -12.65 11.21 -6.27
C ILE A 360 -13.17 12.37 -5.41
N THR A 361 -13.74 13.41 -6.03
CA THR A 361 -14.27 14.57 -5.30
C THR A 361 -15.31 14.19 -4.25
N ASP A 362 -16.15 13.19 -4.54
CA ASP A 362 -17.18 12.70 -3.62
C ASP A 362 -16.63 11.71 -2.56
N MET A 363 -15.41 11.22 -2.75
CA MET A 363 -14.77 10.27 -1.83
C MET A 363 -13.98 10.98 -0.72
N ILE A 364 -13.47 12.20 -0.96
CA ILE A 364 -12.65 12.94 -0.01
C ILE A 364 -13.48 14.01 0.70
N ASN A 365 -13.42 14.04 2.02
CA ASN A 365 -14.24 14.94 2.82
C ASN A 365 -13.37 15.76 3.77
N GLU A 366 -13.87 16.95 4.11
CA GLU A 366 -13.38 17.83 5.20
C GLU A 366 -11.93 18.32 5.03
N VAL A 367 -11.38 18.30 3.81
CA VAL A 367 -10.05 18.84 3.51
C VAL A 367 -10.15 19.96 2.48
N SER A 368 -9.31 20.99 2.63
CA SER A 368 -9.17 22.04 1.61
C SER A 368 -8.27 21.52 0.50
N CYS A 369 -8.81 21.32 -0.68
CA CYS A 369 -8.07 20.81 -1.83
C CYS A 369 -8.43 21.55 -3.11
N THR A 370 -7.56 21.46 -4.10
CA THR A 370 -7.79 21.93 -5.47
C THR A 370 -8.16 20.75 -6.35
N VAL A 371 -9.27 20.86 -7.08
CA VAL A 371 -9.72 19.81 -8.00
C VAL A 371 -9.08 20.02 -9.36
N ILE A 372 -8.48 18.94 -9.89
CA ILE A 372 -7.92 18.86 -11.24
C ILE A 372 -9.01 18.23 -12.13
N GLY A 373 -9.46 18.96 -13.14
CA GLY A 373 -10.40 18.48 -14.16
C GLY A 373 -9.67 18.04 -15.43
N ARG A 374 -10.29 17.16 -16.21
CA ARG A 374 -9.70 16.67 -17.48
C ARG A 374 -9.58 17.73 -18.57
N ASP A 375 -10.36 18.82 -18.44
CA ASP A 375 -10.40 19.93 -19.41
C ASP A 375 -9.54 21.14 -18.95
N THR A 376 -8.84 21.02 -17.83
CA THR A 376 -7.98 22.08 -17.28
C THR A 376 -6.52 21.76 -17.53
#